data_b2109e8eb5d42d59b62bc0d464226bcc
#
_entry.id   b2109e8eb5d42d59b62bc0d464226bcc
#
_cell.length_a   1.000
_cell.length_b   1.000
_cell.length_c   1.000
_cell.angle_alpha   90.00
_cell.angle_beta   90.00
_cell.angle_gamma   90.00
#
_symmetry.space_group_name_H-M   'P 1'
#
loop_
_entity.id
_entity.type
_entity.pdbx_description
1 polymer ?
#
loop_
_entity_poly.entity_id
_entity_poly.type
_entity_poly.pdbx_seq_one_letter_code
_entity_poly.pdbx_strand_id
1 'polypeptide(L)'
;MIAFMRGWLVPILAVAAFAPVAQAQTGPASAPSLQDVQALARGDKLMPALVLLEQVMAANPATIPTGAQFWSFSGDLATADELYVRQPGTPSGSLPDLSRARPEPAIDAIVRAAEGKRVVMINEAHHSPRHRAFTYRLMLALREAGFTHFAAETFCSGSHCGELLANGAPTVETGFYTVEPVFADLARQAGAAGYMLAGYEIRPDQSPPPGTAREEYIAIREQSQAENIKALLDANPGMRLLVHVGFGHLNETARGASWHTFAGRLKELTGEDPLTIDQVEGTPQPDSEHDSLLYKAFVERFGSPATPVAIANDSAQPLGVYRVDLSVIHPTQSWVDGRPDWLAMDGYRKPHLVALQPLGARSLVQAFVAREPDGAIAMDQMLVGSDAVTVTLMLPPGDYRLVRQTEAGENLPLGTISIN
;
A
#
# COMPACT_ATOMS: atom_id res chain seq x y z
N MET A 1 33.30 -4.28 23.60
CA MET A 1 32.48 -5.42 23.16
C MET A 1 31.24 -4.81 22.52
N ILE A 2 31.34 -4.59 21.20
CA ILE A 2 30.33 -3.82 20.43
C ILE A 2 29.34 -4.85 19.90
N ALA A 3 28.12 -4.85 20.45
CA ALA A 3 27.02 -5.69 19.95
C ALA A 3 26.49 -5.05 18.67
N PHE A 4 26.67 -5.72 17.55
CA PHE A 4 26.04 -5.39 16.27
C PHE A 4 24.52 -5.63 16.40
N MET A 5 23.75 -4.58 16.61
CA MET A 5 22.31 -4.59 16.36
C MET A 5 22.09 -4.60 14.85
N ARG A 6 21.79 -5.76 14.30
CA ARG A 6 21.30 -5.89 12.92
C ARG A 6 19.87 -5.34 12.90
N GLY A 7 19.75 -4.09 12.50
CA GLY A 7 18.45 -3.48 12.22
C GLY A 7 17.78 -4.20 11.04
N TRP A 8 16.49 -4.37 11.13
CA TRP A 8 15.63 -4.86 10.06
C TRP A 8 15.78 -3.98 8.82
N LEU A 9 16.52 -4.47 7.85
CA LEU A 9 16.51 -3.93 6.49
C LEU A 9 15.33 -4.59 5.78
N VAL A 10 14.14 -4.02 5.89
CA VAL A 10 13.06 -4.30 4.95
C VAL A 10 13.63 -3.99 3.55
N PRO A 11 13.60 -4.91 2.59
CA PRO A 11 14.06 -4.61 1.25
C PRO A 11 13.11 -3.59 0.62
N ILE A 12 13.46 -2.31 0.71
CA ILE A 12 12.84 -1.26 -0.11
C ILE A 12 13.26 -1.58 -1.55
N LEU A 13 12.42 -2.32 -2.26
CA LEU A 13 12.57 -2.46 -3.70
C LEU A 13 12.17 -1.12 -4.31
N ALA A 14 13.17 -0.35 -4.69
CA ALA A 14 12.98 0.79 -5.56
C ALA A 14 12.34 0.28 -6.86
N VAL A 15 11.10 0.63 -7.09
CA VAL A 15 10.48 0.50 -8.41
C VAL A 15 11.19 1.51 -9.29
N ALA A 16 12.23 1.05 -10.01
CA ALA A 16 12.89 1.86 -11.00
C ALA A 16 11.89 2.18 -12.10
N ALA A 17 11.64 3.46 -12.34
CA ALA A 17 10.98 3.92 -13.54
C ALA A 17 11.89 3.59 -14.74
N PHE A 18 11.57 2.54 -15.48
CA PHE A 18 12.32 2.14 -16.66
C PHE A 18 11.74 2.81 -17.91
N ALA A 19 12.61 3.51 -18.63
CA ALA A 19 12.36 3.92 -20.00
C ALA A 19 12.32 2.65 -20.91
N PRO A 20 11.51 2.63 -21.98
CA PRO A 20 11.44 1.49 -22.87
C PRO A 20 12.72 1.41 -23.73
N VAL A 21 13.52 0.37 -23.53
CA VAL A 21 14.55 -0.02 -24.51
C VAL A 21 14.09 -1.30 -25.18
N ALA A 22 13.54 -1.13 -26.37
CA ALA A 22 13.33 -2.23 -27.28
C ALA A 22 14.64 -2.53 -28.02
N GLN A 23 15.28 -3.65 -27.69
CA GLN A 23 16.14 -4.36 -28.65
C GLN A 23 16.07 -5.86 -28.34
N ALA A 24 15.49 -6.60 -29.26
CA ALA A 24 15.49 -8.06 -29.25
C ALA A 24 16.91 -8.58 -29.40
N GLN A 25 17.47 -9.16 -28.32
CA GLN A 25 18.64 -10.01 -28.41
C GLN A 25 18.19 -11.46 -28.31
N THR A 26 18.40 -12.23 -29.36
CA THR A 26 18.22 -13.68 -29.40
C THR A 26 19.41 -14.35 -28.70
N GLY A 27 19.39 -14.34 -27.37
CA GLY A 27 20.22 -15.17 -26.49
C GLY A 27 19.36 -16.30 -25.89
N PRO A 28 19.95 -17.28 -25.18
CA PRO A 28 19.16 -18.26 -24.43
C PRO A 28 18.21 -17.51 -23.52
N ALA A 29 16.92 -17.94 -23.47
CA ALA A 29 15.90 -17.28 -22.68
C ALA A 29 16.40 -17.06 -21.26
N SER A 30 16.51 -15.81 -20.85
CA SER A 30 16.91 -15.46 -19.47
C SER A 30 15.91 -16.07 -18.51
N ALA A 31 16.36 -16.51 -17.32
CA ALA A 31 15.45 -17.00 -16.29
C ALA A 31 14.40 -15.92 -15.96
N PRO A 32 13.14 -16.31 -15.68
CA PRO A 32 12.07 -15.38 -15.33
C PRO A 32 12.47 -14.45 -14.18
N SER A 33 12.07 -13.19 -14.27
CA SER A 33 12.43 -12.15 -13.31
C SER A 33 11.19 -11.44 -12.74
N LEU A 34 11.35 -10.68 -11.65
CA LEU A 34 10.29 -9.80 -11.13
C LEU A 34 9.88 -8.72 -12.13
N GLN A 35 10.76 -8.33 -13.06
CA GLN A 35 10.42 -7.38 -14.12
C GLN A 35 9.41 -7.98 -15.10
N ASP A 36 9.56 -9.27 -15.43
CA ASP A 36 8.61 -9.98 -16.30
C ASP A 36 7.25 -10.12 -15.63
N VAL A 37 7.24 -10.39 -14.30
CA VAL A 37 6.01 -10.42 -13.50
C VAL A 37 5.31 -9.05 -13.51
N GLN A 38 6.06 -7.97 -13.31
CA GLN A 38 5.54 -6.60 -13.36
C GLN A 38 4.98 -6.25 -14.74
N ALA A 39 5.66 -6.65 -15.80
CA ALA A 39 5.22 -6.39 -17.18
C ALA A 39 3.88 -7.08 -17.47
N LEU A 40 3.70 -8.33 -17.02
CA LEU A 40 2.43 -9.05 -17.14
C LEU A 40 1.32 -8.36 -16.33
N ALA A 41 1.56 -7.99 -15.08
CA ALA A 41 0.58 -7.32 -14.23
C ALA A 41 0.15 -5.97 -14.81
N ARG A 42 1.06 -5.19 -15.38
CA ARG A 42 0.77 -3.93 -16.10
C ARG A 42 0.03 -4.14 -17.42
N GLY A 43 0.17 -5.31 -18.03
CA GLY A 43 -0.53 -5.68 -19.25
C GLY A 43 -1.92 -6.28 -19.02
N ASP A 44 -2.54 -6.05 -17.86
CA ASP A 44 -3.82 -6.66 -17.46
C ASP A 44 -3.80 -8.20 -17.50
N LYS A 45 -2.65 -8.78 -17.16
CA LYS A 45 -2.39 -10.23 -17.12
C LYS A 45 -1.98 -10.66 -15.70
N LEU A 46 -2.82 -10.31 -14.72
CA LEU A 46 -2.46 -10.55 -13.32
C LEU A 46 -2.39 -12.06 -13.00
N MET A 47 -3.30 -12.87 -13.53
CA MET A 47 -3.26 -14.32 -13.32
C MET A 47 -1.98 -14.97 -13.90
N PRO A 48 -1.58 -14.72 -15.17
CA PRO A 48 -0.28 -15.13 -15.69
C PRO A 48 0.91 -14.58 -14.88
N ALA A 49 0.81 -13.35 -14.37
CA ALA A 49 1.85 -12.75 -13.53
C ALA A 49 2.06 -13.54 -12.23
N LEU A 50 0.97 -14.00 -11.59
CA LEU A 50 1.04 -14.83 -10.37
C LEU A 50 1.66 -16.20 -10.65
N VAL A 51 1.31 -16.86 -11.77
CA VAL A 51 1.92 -18.13 -12.17
C VAL A 51 3.44 -17.97 -12.38
N LEU A 52 3.85 -16.88 -13.04
CA LEU A 52 5.27 -16.59 -13.24
C LEU A 52 5.98 -16.24 -11.93
N LEU A 53 5.32 -15.51 -11.04
CA LEU A 53 5.84 -15.13 -9.73
C LEU A 53 6.19 -16.35 -8.87
N GLU A 54 5.36 -17.39 -8.88
CA GLU A 54 5.64 -18.65 -8.18
C GLU A 54 6.96 -19.27 -8.64
N GLN A 55 7.22 -19.25 -9.94
CA GLN A 55 8.49 -19.75 -10.51
C GLN A 55 9.67 -18.87 -10.07
N VAL A 56 9.51 -17.54 -10.08
CA VAL A 56 10.53 -16.59 -9.65
C VAL A 56 10.86 -16.77 -8.17
N MET A 57 9.83 -16.90 -7.31
CA MET A 57 10.02 -17.13 -5.87
C MET A 57 10.67 -18.49 -5.57
N ALA A 58 10.30 -19.54 -6.30
CA ALA A 58 10.91 -20.87 -6.16
C ALA A 58 12.38 -20.85 -6.55
N ALA A 59 12.74 -20.11 -7.61
CA ALA A 59 14.13 -19.97 -8.06
C ALA A 59 14.96 -19.04 -7.17
N ASN A 60 14.35 -18.03 -6.57
CA ASN A 60 15.01 -17.05 -5.70
C ASN A 60 14.15 -16.68 -4.49
N PRO A 61 14.28 -17.36 -3.35
CA PRO A 61 13.50 -17.08 -2.14
C PRO A 61 13.64 -15.64 -1.60
N ALA A 62 14.70 -14.91 -1.96
CA ALA A 62 14.85 -13.50 -1.57
C ALA A 62 13.77 -12.59 -2.20
N THR A 63 13.02 -13.08 -3.18
CA THR A 63 11.91 -12.36 -3.82
C THR A 63 10.56 -12.54 -3.11
N ILE A 64 10.47 -13.42 -2.11
CA ILE A 64 9.23 -13.72 -1.38
C ILE A 64 8.56 -12.46 -0.81
N PRO A 65 9.27 -11.50 -0.18
CA PRO A 65 8.63 -10.29 0.33
C PRO A 65 7.95 -9.45 -0.75
N THR A 66 8.57 -9.37 -1.93
CA THR A 66 7.95 -8.74 -3.10
C THR A 66 6.79 -9.57 -3.63
N GLY A 67 6.90 -10.90 -3.54
CA GLY A 67 5.83 -11.83 -3.87
C GLY A 67 4.57 -11.60 -3.06
N ALA A 68 4.68 -11.35 -1.75
CA ALA A 68 3.57 -11.02 -0.88
C ALA A 68 2.74 -9.85 -1.42
N GLN A 69 3.40 -8.81 -1.93
CA GLN A 69 2.74 -7.66 -2.54
C GLN A 69 1.92 -8.03 -3.78
N PHE A 70 2.46 -8.84 -4.69
CA PHE A 70 1.71 -9.30 -5.87
C PHE A 70 0.53 -10.19 -5.50
N TRP A 71 0.69 -11.04 -4.46
CA TRP A 71 -0.41 -11.85 -3.96
C TRP A 71 -1.54 -10.99 -3.40
N SER A 72 -1.22 -9.89 -2.72
CA SER A 72 -2.27 -8.96 -2.25
C SER A 72 -3.10 -8.38 -3.40
N PHE A 73 -2.51 -8.22 -4.58
CA PHE A 73 -3.26 -7.75 -5.76
C PHE A 73 -4.33 -8.76 -6.19
N SER A 74 -4.16 -10.06 -5.95
CA SER A 74 -5.12 -11.10 -6.34
C SER A 74 -6.33 -11.21 -5.42
N GLY A 75 -6.36 -10.46 -4.31
CA GLY A 75 -7.37 -10.60 -3.27
C GLY A 75 -7.18 -11.80 -2.34
N ASP A 76 -6.21 -12.68 -2.61
CA ASP A 76 -5.80 -13.76 -1.69
C ASP A 76 -4.86 -13.17 -0.61
N LEU A 77 -5.49 -12.46 0.32
CA LEU A 77 -4.80 -11.72 1.36
C LEU A 77 -4.20 -12.63 2.43
N ALA A 78 -4.78 -13.81 2.64
CA ALA A 78 -4.24 -14.80 3.57
C ALA A 78 -2.85 -15.27 3.10
N THR A 79 -2.73 -15.65 1.83
CA THR A 79 -1.43 -16.03 1.25
C THR A 79 -0.45 -14.85 1.22
N ALA A 80 -0.92 -13.64 0.95
CA ALA A 80 -0.06 -12.45 0.98
C ALA A 80 0.55 -12.21 2.36
N ASP A 81 -0.25 -12.30 3.42
CA ASP A 81 0.18 -12.15 4.80
C ASP A 81 1.14 -13.27 5.22
N GLU A 82 0.84 -14.53 4.87
CA GLU A 82 1.73 -15.67 5.13
C GLU A 82 3.09 -15.55 4.42
N LEU A 83 3.11 -15.09 3.17
CA LEU A 83 4.36 -14.87 2.44
C LEU A 83 5.18 -13.76 3.08
N TYR A 84 4.53 -12.72 3.58
CA TYR A 84 5.22 -11.61 4.22
C TYR A 84 5.96 -12.03 5.49
N VAL A 85 5.35 -12.85 6.35
CA VAL A 85 5.98 -13.33 7.59
C VAL A 85 7.07 -14.39 7.38
N ARG A 86 7.16 -14.99 6.19
CA ARG A 86 8.29 -15.89 5.84
C ARG A 86 9.63 -15.17 5.71
N GLN A 87 9.67 -13.87 5.89
CA GLN A 87 10.93 -13.12 5.94
C GLN A 87 11.76 -13.58 7.16
N PRO A 88 13.10 -13.70 7.01
CA PRO A 88 13.94 -14.14 8.12
C PRO A 88 13.92 -13.13 9.26
N GLY A 89 13.64 -13.62 10.44
CA GLY A 89 13.78 -12.89 11.69
C GLY A 89 12.45 -12.57 12.37
N THR A 90 12.36 -12.93 13.64
CA THR A 90 11.32 -12.44 14.54
C THR A 90 11.77 -11.13 15.19
N PRO A 91 10.85 -10.19 15.49
CA PRO A 91 11.18 -8.99 16.23
C PRO A 91 11.85 -9.34 17.57
N SER A 92 13.01 -8.79 17.83
CA SER A 92 13.79 -9.06 19.04
C SER A 92 14.18 -7.77 19.73
N GLY A 93 14.11 -7.76 21.05
CA GLY A 93 14.43 -6.58 21.88
C GLY A 93 13.54 -6.50 23.10
N SER A 94 13.64 -5.39 23.83
CA SER A 94 12.72 -5.08 24.92
C SER A 94 11.44 -4.45 24.38
N LEU A 95 10.32 -4.79 25.01
CA LEU A 95 9.04 -4.15 24.73
C LEU A 95 9.13 -2.65 25.08
N PRO A 96 8.52 -1.75 24.30
CA PRO A 96 8.44 -0.34 24.63
C PRO A 96 7.61 -0.10 25.91
N ASP A 97 7.94 0.93 26.68
CA ASP A 97 7.18 1.32 27.86
C ASP A 97 5.92 2.11 27.46
N LEU A 98 4.77 1.46 27.56
CA LEU A 98 3.45 2.05 27.32
C LEU A 98 2.76 2.56 28.60
N SER A 99 3.48 2.76 29.70
CA SER A 99 2.88 3.19 30.99
C SER A 99 2.14 4.52 30.89
N ARG A 100 2.57 5.41 30.00
CA ARG A 100 1.98 6.73 29.73
C ARG A 100 1.03 6.75 28.53
N ALA A 101 1.00 5.70 27.74
CA ALA A 101 0.15 5.64 26.55
C ALA A 101 -1.34 5.77 26.94
N ARG A 102 -2.07 6.48 26.10
CA ARG A 102 -3.51 6.68 26.22
C ARG A 102 -4.14 6.37 24.86
N PRO A 103 -4.63 5.14 24.66
CA PRO A 103 -5.30 4.79 23.41
C PRO A 103 -6.59 5.59 23.23
N GLU A 104 -6.76 6.16 22.05
CA GLU A 104 -7.97 6.89 21.65
C GLU A 104 -8.45 6.38 20.29
N PRO A 105 -9.75 6.54 19.92
CA PRO A 105 -10.20 6.23 18.57
C PRO A 105 -9.31 6.90 17.53
N ALA A 106 -8.74 6.10 16.61
CA ALA A 106 -7.63 6.55 15.78
C ALA A 106 -7.99 7.75 14.89
N ILE A 107 -9.15 7.72 14.23
CA ILE A 107 -9.56 8.81 13.33
C ILE A 107 -9.70 10.13 14.12
N ASP A 108 -10.38 10.11 15.26
CA ASP A 108 -10.60 11.31 16.08
C ASP A 108 -9.29 11.89 16.59
N ALA A 109 -8.39 11.02 17.06
CA ALA A 109 -7.06 11.41 17.54
C ALA A 109 -6.23 12.07 16.44
N ILE A 110 -6.23 11.48 15.23
CA ILE A 110 -5.48 11.99 14.09
C ILE A 110 -6.07 13.33 13.60
N VAL A 111 -7.39 13.43 13.45
CA VAL A 111 -8.04 14.68 13.01
C VAL A 111 -7.74 15.82 13.98
N ARG A 112 -7.80 15.55 15.30
CA ARG A 112 -7.42 16.53 16.33
C ARG A 112 -5.95 16.91 16.24
N ALA A 113 -5.03 15.95 16.09
CA ALA A 113 -3.60 16.22 15.94
C ALA A 113 -3.26 16.97 14.65
N ALA A 114 -4.10 16.81 13.62
CA ALA A 114 -3.96 17.50 12.34
C ALA A 114 -4.41 18.97 12.39
N GLU A 115 -5.03 19.44 13.48
CA GLU A 115 -5.37 20.87 13.62
C GLU A 115 -4.11 21.72 13.45
N GLY A 116 -4.17 22.73 12.56
CA GLY A 116 -3.04 23.60 12.26
C GLY A 116 -1.93 22.98 11.42
N LYS A 117 -1.94 21.68 11.18
CA LYS A 117 -0.96 21.02 10.30
C LYS A 117 -1.35 21.19 8.84
N ARG A 118 -0.37 21.51 8.01
CA ARG A 118 -0.53 21.62 6.56
C ARG A 118 -0.34 20.29 5.85
N VAL A 119 0.49 19.39 6.41
CA VAL A 119 0.81 18.08 5.86
C VAL A 119 0.55 17.02 6.91
N VAL A 120 -0.18 15.97 6.52
CA VAL A 120 -0.35 14.71 7.29
C VAL A 120 0.23 13.58 6.44
N MET A 121 1.10 12.76 7.03
CA MET A 121 1.73 11.63 6.36
C MET A 121 1.36 10.34 7.09
N ILE A 122 0.90 9.33 6.34
CA ILE A 122 0.57 8.00 6.87
C ILE A 122 1.23 6.92 6.02
N ASN A 123 1.76 5.88 6.66
CA ASN A 123 2.45 4.81 5.93
C ASN A 123 1.57 3.60 5.63
N GLU A 124 2.11 2.73 4.79
CA GLU A 124 1.59 1.39 4.53
C GLU A 124 2.71 0.34 4.45
N ALA A 125 2.36 -0.92 4.71
CA ALA A 125 3.09 -2.07 4.19
C ALA A 125 2.43 -2.48 2.86
N HIS A 126 3.19 -2.50 1.78
CA HIS A 126 2.65 -2.62 0.42
C HIS A 126 1.84 -3.89 0.13
N HIS A 127 2.03 -4.95 0.93
CA HIS A 127 1.25 -6.19 0.84
C HIS A 127 -0.08 -6.15 1.62
N SER A 128 -0.32 -5.09 2.43
CA SER A 128 -1.46 -5.00 3.33
C SER A 128 -2.49 -3.95 2.89
N PRO A 129 -3.50 -4.32 2.09
CA PRO A 129 -4.58 -3.42 1.68
C PRO A 129 -5.41 -2.86 2.84
N ARG A 130 -5.33 -3.47 4.03
CA ARG A 130 -5.92 -2.97 5.25
C ARG A 130 -5.50 -1.54 5.57
N HIS A 131 -4.22 -1.21 5.34
CA HIS A 131 -3.70 0.13 5.54
C HIS A 131 -4.38 1.16 4.63
N ARG A 132 -4.70 0.76 3.40
CA ARG A 132 -5.42 1.57 2.41
C ARG A 132 -6.88 1.76 2.81
N ALA A 133 -7.53 0.71 3.33
CA ALA A 133 -8.88 0.80 3.87
C ALA A 133 -8.97 1.74 5.08
N PHE A 134 -7.96 1.75 5.96
CA PHE A 134 -7.88 2.74 7.05
C PHE A 134 -7.63 4.15 6.51
N THR A 135 -6.70 4.31 5.55
CA THR A 135 -6.43 5.60 4.91
C THR A 135 -7.65 6.17 4.21
N TYR A 136 -8.52 5.33 3.63
CA TYR A 136 -9.81 5.78 3.07
C TYR A 136 -10.68 6.47 4.12
N ARG A 137 -10.84 5.87 5.28
CA ARG A 137 -11.63 6.45 6.38
C ARG A 137 -11.01 7.76 6.87
N LEU A 138 -9.70 7.76 7.06
CA LEU A 138 -8.94 8.95 7.47
C LEU A 138 -9.06 10.07 6.45
N MET A 139 -8.95 9.75 5.16
CA MET A 139 -9.09 10.70 4.06
C MET A 139 -10.45 11.41 4.09
N LEU A 140 -11.55 10.68 4.30
CA LEU A 140 -12.88 11.28 4.41
C LEU A 140 -12.96 12.24 5.60
N ALA A 141 -12.47 11.85 6.77
CA ALA A 141 -12.47 12.70 7.97
C ALA A 141 -11.57 13.94 7.79
N LEU A 142 -10.42 13.80 7.18
CA LEU A 142 -9.52 14.92 6.88
C LEU A 142 -10.12 15.86 5.81
N ARG A 143 -10.95 15.34 4.89
CA ARG A 143 -11.67 16.21 3.93
C ARG A 143 -12.59 17.18 4.65
N GLU A 144 -13.35 16.70 5.63
CA GLU A 144 -14.20 17.53 6.49
C GLU A 144 -13.38 18.55 7.31
N ALA A 145 -12.16 18.17 7.71
CA ALA A 145 -11.20 19.05 8.38
C ALA A 145 -10.47 20.02 7.44
N GLY A 146 -10.83 20.07 6.14
CA GLY A 146 -10.32 21.04 5.17
C GLY A 146 -9.08 20.61 4.39
N PHE A 147 -8.72 19.32 4.37
CA PHE A 147 -7.69 18.81 3.49
C PHE A 147 -8.21 18.74 2.05
N THR A 148 -7.39 19.17 1.10
CA THR A 148 -7.79 19.40 -0.30
C THR A 148 -7.02 18.57 -1.31
N HIS A 149 -5.84 18.05 -0.93
CA HIS A 149 -4.96 17.29 -1.81
C HIS A 149 -4.62 15.94 -1.18
N PHE A 150 -4.53 14.92 -2.03
CA PHE A 150 -4.10 13.58 -1.65
C PHE A 150 -2.95 13.16 -2.55
N ALA A 151 -1.78 12.97 -1.97
CA ALA A 151 -0.61 12.48 -2.69
C ALA A 151 -0.28 11.06 -2.24
N ALA A 152 0.11 10.20 -3.16
CA ALA A 152 0.49 8.84 -2.86
C ALA A 152 1.73 8.41 -3.64
N GLU A 153 2.57 7.59 -2.99
CA GLU A 153 3.80 7.05 -3.58
C GLU A 153 3.55 6.32 -4.90
N THR A 154 2.40 5.65 -5.00
CA THR A 154 2.03 4.92 -6.21
C THR A 154 1.65 5.79 -7.37
N PHE A 155 1.16 7.02 -7.14
CA PHE A 155 0.61 7.82 -8.23
C PHE A 155 1.68 8.27 -9.21
N CYS A 156 1.30 8.19 -10.47
CA CYS A 156 2.09 8.70 -11.58
C CYS A 156 2.59 10.11 -11.28
N SER A 157 3.89 10.37 -11.52
CA SER A 157 4.56 11.65 -11.30
C SER A 157 5.02 12.29 -12.60
N GLY A 158 4.80 13.59 -12.76
CA GLY A 158 5.17 14.36 -13.94
C GLY A 158 3.99 15.05 -14.61
N SER A 159 4.29 15.91 -15.58
CA SER A 159 3.29 16.77 -16.21
C SER A 159 2.21 16.03 -16.99
N HIS A 160 2.50 14.83 -17.50
CA HIS A 160 1.56 13.98 -18.23
C HIS A 160 0.55 13.26 -17.32
N CYS A 161 0.77 13.27 -16.01
CA CYS A 161 -0.05 12.54 -15.05
C CYS A 161 -1.31 13.30 -14.60
N GLY A 162 -1.37 14.61 -14.80
CA GLY A 162 -2.48 15.43 -14.31
C GLY A 162 -3.85 14.99 -14.86
N GLU A 163 -3.95 14.76 -16.16
CA GLU A 163 -5.18 14.28 -16.79
C GLU A 163 -5.53 12.86 -16.35
N LEU A 164 -4.52 11.98 -16.25
CA LEU A 164 -4.68 10.61 -15.80
C LEU A 164 -5.25 10.52 -14.39
N LEU A 165 -4.71 11.31 -13.48
CA LEU A 165 -5.18 11.37 -12.08
C LEU A 165 -6.55 12.05 -11.94
N ALA A 166 -6.88 12.98 -12.82
CA ALA A 166 -8.18 13.67 -12.84
C ALA A 166 -9.31 12.82 -13.44
N ASN A 167 -9.01 11.76 -14.18
CA ASN A 167 -10.00 10.96 -14.90
C ASN A 167 -10.94 10.15 -14.00
N GLY A 168 -10.60 9.92 -12.74
CA GLY A 168 -11.43 9.25 -11.74
C GLY A 168 -11.53 7.72 -11.89
N ALA A 169 -11.09 7.13 -13.01
CA ALA A 169 -11.04 5.68 -13.23
C ALA A 169 -9.57 5.21 -13.21
N PRO A 170 -9.07 4.66 -12.09
CA PRO A 170 -7.69 4.19 -12.00
C PRO A 170 -7.40 3.08 -13.01
N THR A 171 -6.25 3.20 -13.66
CA THR A 171 -5.69 2.21 -14.58
C THR A 171 -4.30 1.78 -14.10
N VAL A 172 -3.67 0.85 -14.78
CA VAL A 172 -2.27 0.46 -14.51
C VAL A 172 -1.29 1.63 -14.65
N GLU A 173 -1.64 2.65 -15.44
CA GLU A 173 -0.84 3.87 -15.64
C GLU A 173 -0.99 4.86 -14.50
N THR A 174 -2.07 4.78 -13.72
CA THR A 174 -2.27 5.61 -12.52
C THR A 174 -1.16 5.37 -11.50
N GLY A 175 -0.65 4.13 -11.44
CA GLY A 175 0.50 3.76 -10.61
C GLY A 175 0.57 2.27 -10.33
N PHE A 176 1.74 1.81 -9.90
CA PHE A 176 1.97 0.38 -9.75
C PHE A 176 1.11 -0.28 -8.65
N TYR A 177 1.02 0.34 -7.47
CA TYR A 177 0.24 -0.22 -6.36
C TYR A 177 -1.27 -0.04 -6.55
N THR A 178 -1.71 0.83 -7.47
CA THR A 178 -3.14 0.97 -7.80
C THR A 178 -3.72 -0.22 -8.55
N VAL A 179 -2.90 -1.18 -9.00
CA VAL A 179 -3.37 -2.49 -9.50
C VAL A 179 -4.11 -3.27 -8.40
N GLU A 180 -3.82 -2.99 -7.12
CA GLU A 180 -4.56 -3.53 -5.99
C GLU A 180 -5.92 -2.81 -5.85
N PRO A 181 -7.05 -3.57 -5.78
CA PRO A 181 -8.40 -3.02 -5.83
C PRO A 181 -8.74 -2.00 -4.75
N VAL A 182 -8.25 -2.18 -3.51
CA VAL A 182 -8.55 -1.23 -2.42
C VAL A 182 -7.80 0.09 -2.64
N PHE A 183 -6.58 0.05 -3.20
CA PHE A 183 -5.87 1.28 -3.56
C PHE A 183 -6.54 2.01 -4.73
N ALA A 184 -6.96 1.26 -5.75
CA ALA A 184 -7.71 1.84 -6.85
C ALA A 184 -9.00 2.50 -6.36
N ASP A 185 -9.73 1.84 -5.44
CA ASP A 185 -10.93 2.42 -4.85
C ASP A 185 -10.62 3.65 -4.00
N LEU A 186 -9.55 3.64 -3.20
CA LEU A 186 -9.08 4.81 -2.45
C LEU A 186 -8.84 6.01 -3.39
N ALA A 187 -8.23 5.80 -4.56
CA ALA A 187 -8.04 6.85 -5.56
C ALA A 187 -9.37 7.36 -6.14
N ARG A 188 -10.32 6.44 -6.47
CA ARG A 188 -11.68 6.81 -6.91
C ARG A 188 -12.40 7.67 -5.89
N GLN A 189 -12.38 7.23 -4.64
CA GLN A 189 -13.08 7.90 -3.55
C GLN A 189 -12.43 9.25 -3.19
N ALA A 190 -11.11 9.36 -3.30
CA ALA A 190 -10.43 10.63 -3.13
C ALA A 190 -10.89 11.66 -4.19
N GLY A 191 -10.94 11.26 -5.46
CA GLY A 191 -11.51 12.09 -6.52
C GLY A 191 -12.98 12.45 -6.30
N ALA A 192 -13.81 11.48 -5.93
CA ALA A 192 -15.23 11.68 -5.63
C ALA A 192 -15.47 12.62 -4.43
N ALA A 193 -14.60 12.57 -3.42
CA ALA A 193 -14.62 13.49 -2.27
C ALA A 193 -14.07 14.88 -2.60
N GLY A 194 -13.61 15.12 -3.83
CA GLY A 194 -13.09 16.40 -4.28
C GLY A 194 -11.64 16.70 -3.88
N TYR A 195 -10.84 15.67 -3.64
CA TYR A 195 -9.40 15.80 -3.53
C TYR A 195 -8.75 15.99 -4.90
N MET A 196 -7.75 16.83 -4.96
CA MET A 196 -6.79 16.85 -6.08
C MET A 196 -5.72 15.79 -5.82
N LEU A 197 -5.59 14.83 -6.74
CA LEU A 197 -4.60 13.75 -6.64
C LEU A 197 -3.25 14.21 -7.16
N ALA A 198 -2.17 13.77 -6.52
CA ALA A 198 -0.81 14.09 -6.93
C ALA A 198 0.15 12.92 -6.74
N GLY A 199 1.02 12.68 -7.71
CA GLY A 199 2.20 11.85 -7.57
C GLY A 199 3.39 12.68 -7.10
N TYR A 200 4.26 12.05 -6.30
CA TYR A 200 5.47 12.71 -5.81
C TYR A 200 6.74 11.85 -5.97
N GLU A 201 6.60 10.65 -6.53
CA GLU A 201 7.74 9.75 -6.73
C GLU A 201 8.80 10.38 -7.64
N ILE A 202 10.04 9.90 -7.49
CA ILE A 202 11.17 10.33 -8.32
C ILE A 202 10.83 10.22 -9.81
N ARG A 203 11.04 11.29 -10.55
CA ARG A 203 10.79 11.34 -11.99
C ARG A 203 12.01 10.89 -12.79
N PRO A 204 11.85 10.51 -14.08
CA PRO A 204 12.97 10.12 -14.93
C PRO A 204 14.09 11.19 -15.02
N ASP A 205 13.71 12.49 -15.02
CA ASP A 205 14.64 13.62 -15.05
C ASP A 205 15.41 13.82 -13.74
N GLN A 206 14.94 13.25 -12.63
CA GLN A 206 15.58 13.27 -11.32
C GLN A 206 16.39 12.00 -11.03
N SER A 207 16.20 10.94 -11.84
CA SER A 207 16.79 9.63 -11.59
C SER A 207 18.31 9.66 -11.81
N PRO A 208 19.09 9.06 -10.90
CA PRO A 208 20.54 8.99 -11.06
C PRO A 208 20.94 8.03 -12.20
N PRO A 209 22.19 8.08 -12.68
CA PRO A 209 22.67 7.20 -13.72
C PRO A 209 22.53 5.71 -13.35
N PRO A 210 22.35 4.83 -14.35
CA PRO A 210 22.41 3.37 -14.14
C PRO A 210 23.71 2.96 -13.44
N GLY A 211 23.59 2.05 -12.45
CA GLY A 211 24.74 1.57 -11.67
C GLY A 211 25.06 2.37 -10.42
N THR A 212 24.28 3.43 -10.11
CA THR A 212 24.38 4.13 -8.82
C THR A 212 24.19 3.14 -7.66
N ALA A 213 25.01 3.25 -6.62
CA ALA A 213 24.90 2.41 -5.43
C ALA A 213 23.49 2.54 -4.79
N ARG A 214 23.00 1.43 -4.23
CA ARG A 214 21.63 1.38 -3.70
C ARG A 214 21.36 2.45 -2.64
N GLU A 215 22.27 2.66 -1.72
CA GLU A 215 22.15 3.64 -0.65
C GLU A 215 22.07 5.07 -1.20
N GLU A 216 22.89 5.37 -2.20
CA GLU A 216 22.88 6.66 -2.89
C GLU A 216 21.58 6.86 -3.70
N TYR A 217 21.13 5.82 -4.40
CA TYR A 217 19.85 5.85 -5.11
C TYR A 217 18.69 6.17 -4.16
N ILE A 218 18.65 5.50 -3.00
CA ILE A 218 17.61 5.75 -2.00
C ILE A 218 17.69 7.19 -1.48
N ALA A 219 18.88 7.70 -1.20
CA ALA A 219 19.05 9.08 -0.73
C ALA A 219 18.58 10.11 -1.77
N ILE A 220 18.85 9.89 -3.05
CA ILE A 220 18.39 10.74 -4.16
C ILE A 220 16.86 10.64 -4.30
N ARG A 221 16.30 9.43 -4.21
CA ARG A 221 14.86 9.21 -4.28
C ARG A 221 14.11 9.96 -3.17
N GLU A 222 14.55 9.81 -1.92
CA GLU A 222 13.97 10.49 -0.75
C GLU A 222 14.04 12.02 -0.89
N GLN A 223 15.16 12.52 -1.41
CA GLN A 223 15.33 13.95 -1.69
C GLN A 223 14.37 14.43 -2.78
N SER A 224 14.27 13.69 -3.87
CA SER A 224 13.38 14.02 -4.99
C SER A 224 11.91 14.02 -4.57
N GLN A 225 11.50 13.05 -3.74
CA GLN A 225 10.15 13.00 -3.18
C GLN A 225 9.83 14.26 -2.36
N ALA A 226 10.76 14.68 -1.49
CA ALA A 226 10.59 15.89 -0.68
C ALA A 226 10.54 17.18 -1.53
N GLU A 227 11.37 17.27 -2.56
CA GLU A 227 11.38 18.39 -3.52
C GLU A 227 10.08 18.45 -4.34
N ASN A 228 9.54 17.29 -4.75
CA ASN A 228 8.29 17.22 -5.50
C ASN A 228 7.10 17.66 -4.63
N ILE A 229 7.02 17.24 -3.37
CA ILE A 229 6.00 17.75 -2.44
C ILE A 229 6.21 19.22 -2.14
N LYS A 230 7.44 19.69 -1.93
CA LYS A 230 7.72 21.12 -1.75
C LYS A 230 7.22 21.94 -2.92
N ALA A 231 7.50 21.51 -4.16
CA ALA A 231 7.03 22.21 -5.36
C ALA A 231 5.49 22.27 -5.41
N LEU A 232 4.81 21.20 -5.01
CA LEU A 232 3.36 21.15 -4.91
C LEU A 232 2.82 22.14 -3.87
N LEU A 233 3.46 22.20 -2.68
CA LEU A 233 3.13 23.13 -1.60
C LEU A 233 3.35 24.59 -2.02
N ASP A 234 4.45 24.89 -2.69
CA ASP A 234 4.78 26.23 -3.16
C ASP A 234 3.79 26.74 -4.23
N ALA A 235 3.37 25.84 -5.13
CA ALA A 235 2.38 26.15 -6.17
C ALA A 235 0.96 26.36 -5.60
N ASN A 236 0.68 25.84 -4.42
CA ASN A 236 -0.65 25.86 -3.80
C ASN A 236 -0.58 26.31 -2.32
N PRO A 237 -0.36 27.61 -2.04
CA PRO A 237 -0.11 28.09 -0.67
C PRO A 237 -1.21 27.77 0.35
N GLY A 238 -2.47 27.66 -0.10
CA GLY A 238 -3.62 27.38 0.77
C GLY A 238 -3.97 25.90 0.91
N MET A 239 -3.22 24.99 0.27
CA MET A 239 -3.54 23.57 0.33
C MET A 239 -3.20 22.94 1.68
N ARG A 240 -4.01 21.95 2.08
CA ARG A 240 -3.71 20.97 3.11
C ARG A 240 -3.63 19.60 2.46
N LEU A 241 -2.57 18.87 2.76
CA LEU A 241 -2.14 17.68 2.03
C LEU A 241 -2.12 16.44 2.92
N LEU A 242 -2.84 15.39 2.50
CA LEU A 242 -2.63 14.03 2.99
C LEU A 242 -1.63 13.32 2.08
N VAL A 243 -0.58 12.74 2.64
CA VAL A 243 0.45 11.98 1.92
C VAL A 243 0.42 10.52 2.37
N HIS A 244 0.27 9.60 1.43
CA HIS A 244 0.33 8.16 1.67
C HIS A 244 1.67 7.62 1.19
N VAL A 245 2.43 6.99 2.10
CA VAL A 245 3.82 6.58 1.87
C VAL A 245 4.02 5.09 2.19
N GLY A 246 5.09 4.48 1.68
CA GLY A 246 5.49 3.14 2.07
C GLY A 246 6.37 3.13 3.32
N PHE A 247 6.16 2.18 4.21
CA PHE A 247 7.03 1.83 5.34
C PHE A 247 7.67 3.02 6.08
N GLY A 248 9.01 3.15 5.99
CA GLY A 248 9.82 4.07 6.80
C GLY A 248 10.04 5.47 6.21
N HIS A 249 9.41 5.82 5.07
CA HIS A 249 9.55 7.15 4.45
C HIS A 249 9.11 8.31 5.34
N LEU A 250 8.30 8.03 6.37
CA LEU A 250 7.78 9.02 7.32
C LEU A 250 8.65 9.23 8.59
N ASN A 251 9.82 8.59 8.70
CA ASN A 251 10.73 8.89 9.80
C ASN A 251 11.21 10.35 9.77
N GLU A 252 10.97 11.11 10.83
CA GLU A 252 11.38 12.52 10.90
C GLU A 252 12.85 12.71 11.26
N THR A 253 13.44 11.73 11.94
CA THR A 253 14.83 11.81 12.39
C THR A 253 15.62 10.60 11.93
N ALA A 254 16.82 10.85 11.38
CA ALA A 254 17.74 9.78 11.01
C ALA A 254 18.16 8.95 12.23
N ARG A 255 18.24 7.65 12.07
CA ARG A 255 19.04 6.78 12.94
C ARG A 255 20.49 6.85 12.46
N GLY A 256 21.31 7.74 13.08
CA GLY A 256 22.71 7.94 12.69
C GLY A 256 22.90 9.07 11.68
N ALA A 257 24.12 9.59 11.57
CA ALA A 257 24.46 10.90 11.01
C ALA A 257 24.27 11.08 9.49
N SER A 258 23.67 10.14 8.73
CA SER A 258 23.65 10.23 7.27
C SER A 258 22.31 9.95 6.57
N TRP A 259 21.21 9.69 7.30
CA TRP A 259 19.97 9.25 6.68
C TRP A 259 18.75 10.04 7.13
N HIS A 260 18.40 11.06 6.37
CA HIS A 260 17.08 11.70 6.44
C HIS A 260 16.15 11.02 5.44
N THR A 261 15.01 10.55 5.89
CA THR A 261 13.97 10.02 5.02
C THR A 261 13.13 11.16 4.44
N PHE A 262 12.19 10.84 3.60
CA PHE A 262 11.32 11.82 2.93
C PHE A 262 10.69 12.82 3.92
N ALA A 263 10.07 12.38 5.03
CA ALA A 263 9.45 13.29 6.00
C ALA A 263 10.45 14.26 6.65
N GLY A 264 11.63 13.76 7.07
CA GLY A 264 12.69 14.59 7.63
C GLY A 264 13.23 15.61 6.64
N ARG A 265 13.43 15.19 5.36
CA ARG A 265 13.87 16.10 4.28
C ARG A 265 12.82 17.15 3.95
N LEU A 266 11.54 16.76 3.92
CA LEU A 266 10.44 17.69 3.71
C LEU A 266 10.42 18.78 4.77
N LYS A 267 10.54 18.40 6.04
CA LYS A 267 10.63 19.33 7.17
C LYS A 267 11.81 20.30 7.04
N GLU A 268 12.98 19.80 6.65
CA GLU A 268 14.17 20.65 6.43
C GLU A 268 14.01 21.61 5.25
N LEU A 269 13.43 21.14 4.13
CA LEU A 269 13.29 21.95 2.92
C LEU A 269 12.20 23.03 3.04
N THR A 270 11.15 22.78 3.81
CA THR A 270 9.97 23.63 3.85
C THR A 270 9.79 24.39 5.17
N GLY A 271 10.39 23.92 6.25
CA GLY A 271 10.07 24.36 7.61
C GLY A 271 8.71 23.87 8.13
N GLU A 272 7.92 23.17 7.29
CA GLU A 272 6.67 22.54 7.69
C GLU A 272 6.96 21.28 8.49
N ASP A 273 6.31 21.13 9.62
CA ASP A 273 6.41 19.95 10.48
C ASP A 273 5.22 19.03 10.20
N PRO A 274 5.36 17.98 9.36
CA PRO A 274 4.26 17.10 9.04
C PRO A 274 3.76 16.37 10.29
N LEU A 275 2.46 16.06 10.36
CA LEU A 275 1.99 15.06 11.31
C LEU A 275 2.28 13.67 10.71
N THR A 276 3.11 12.89 11.36
CA THR A 276 3.53 11.58 10.90
C THR A 276 2.82 10.46 11.67
N ILE A 277 2.30 9.47 10.94
CA ILE A 277 1.43 8.42 11.47
C ILE A 277 1.91 7.05 10.97
N ASP A 278 2.37 6.22 11.88
CA ASP A 278 2.69 4.82 11.58
C ASP A 278 1.49 3.92 11.88
N GLN A 279 1.13 3.09 10.92
CA GLN A 279 0.16 2.01 11.11
C GLN A 279 0.74 0.62 10.84
N VAL A 280 1.98 0.53 10.36
CA VAL A 280 2.63 -0.74 10.00
C VAL A 280 3.00 -1.51 11.27
N GLU A 281 3.70 -0.86 12.21
CA GLU A 281 4.11 -1.49 13.47
C GLU A 281 2.93 -1.86 14.37
N GLY A 282 1.80 -1.17 14.23
CA GLY A 282 0.57 -1.44 14.99
C GLY A 282 -0.37 -2.44 14.33
N THR A 283 0.05 -3.15 13.29
CA THR A 283 -0.77 -4.14 12.60
C THR A 283 -0.38 -5.57 13.03
N PRO A 284 -1.35 -6.38 13.54
CA PRO A 284 -1.08 -7.77 13.91
C PRO A 284 -0.69 -8.59 12.68
N GLN A 285 0.22 -9.53 12.89
CA GLN A 285 0.63 -10.50 11.89
C GLN A 285 -0.23 -11.78 11.99
N PRO A 286 -0.28 -12.62 10.95
CA PRO A 286 -0.99 -13.91 10.99
C PRO A 286 -0.51 -14.81 12.13
N ASP A 287 0.78 -14.74 12.45
CA ASP A 287 1.42 -15.41 13.56
C ASP A 287 1.96 -14.38 14.54
N SER A 288 1.51 -14.45 15.78
CA SER A 288 1.86 -13.52 16.85
C SER A 288 3.37 -13.50 17.19
N GLU A 289 4.13 -14.53 16.81
CA GLU A 289 5.59 -14.52 16.96
C GLU A 289 6.22 -13.42 16.10
N HIS A 290 5.57 -13.10 14.98
CA HIS A 290 6.01 -12.08 14.03
C HIS A 290 5.44 -10.68 14.32
N ASP A 291 4.54 -10.55 15.29
CA ASP A 291 4.05 -9.23 15.71
C ASP A 291 5.21 -8.31 16.10
N SER A 292 5.08 -7.04 15.79
CA SER A 292 6.05 -6.02 16.22
C SER A 292 6.15 -5.95 17.74
N LEU A 293 7.26 -5.43 18.26
CA LEU A 293 7.39 -5.22 19.70
C LEU A 293 6.36 -4.20 20.22
N LEU A 294 5.99 -3.22 19.41
CA LEU A 294 4.94 -2.26 19.74
C LEU A 294 3.59 -2.94 19.89
N TYR A 295 3.19 -3.77 18.90
CA TYR A 295 1.92 -4.48 18.96
C TYR A 295 1.86 -5.44 20.15
N LYS A 296 2.91 -6.22 20.39
CA LYS A 296 3.03 -7.13 21.57
C LYS A 296 2.86 -6.36 22.88
N ALA A 297 3.59 -5.25 23.05
CA ALA A 297 3.50 -4.42 24.27
C ALA A 297 2.09 -3.84 24.44
N PHE A 298 1.45 -3.44 23.34
CA PHE A 298 0.10 -2.89 23.38
C PHE A 298 -0.91 -3.94 23.83
N VAL A 299 -0.88 -5.13 23.21
CA VAL A 299 -1.81 -6.22 23.56
C VAL A 299 -1.61 -6.72 24.99
N GLU A 300 -0.36 -6.82 25.45
CA GLU A 300 -0.05 -7.18 26.83
C GLU A 300 -0.66 -6.20 27.83
N ARG A 301 -0.64 -4.89 27.51
CA ARG A 301 -1.11 -3.87 28.44
C ARG A 301 -2.61 -3.57 28.34
N PHE A 302 -3.17 -3.53 27.13
CA PHE A 302 -4.52 -3.03 26.87
C PHE A 302 -5.47 -4.08 26.27
N GLY A 303 -4.94 -5.23 25.82
CA GLY A 303 -5.67 -6.19 25.00
C GLY A 303 -5.73 -5.78 23.53
N SER A 304 -6.21 -6.67 22.66
CA SER A 304 -6.47 -6.34 21.24
C SER A 304 -7.62 -5.33 21.15
N PRO A 305 -7.48 -4.20 20.43
CA PRO A 305 -8.55 -3.24 20.32
C PRO A 305 -9.68 -3.77 19.44
N ALA A 306 -10.93 -3.36 19.70
CA ALA A 306 -12.08 -3.71 18.85
C ALA A 306 -12.15 -2.90 17.55
N THR A 307 -11.58 -1.70 17.56
CA THR A 307 -11.47 -0.78 16.43
C THR A 307 -10.08 -0.15 16.42
N PRO A 308 -9.58 0.40 15.30
CA PRO A 308 -8.29 1.06 15.28
C PRO A 308 -8.20 2.18 16.33
N VAL A 309 -7.13 2.16 17.13
CA VAL A 309 -6.83 3.19 18.12
C VAL A 309 -5.48 3.82 17.82
N ALA A 310 -5.30 5.09 18.18
CA ALA A 310 -4.02 5.77 18.09
C ALA A 310 -3.43 5.99 19.49
N ILE A 311 -2.10 5.93 19.56
CA ILE A 311 -1.30 6.34 20.72
C ILE A 311 -0.27 7.37 20.26
N ALA A 312 -0.06 8.39 21.09
CA ALA A 312 0.97 9.39 20.85
C ALA A 312 2.37 8.82 21.16
N ASN A 313 3.32 9.13 20.29
CA ASN A 313 4.72 8.83 20.52
C ASN A 313 5.42 10.00 21.23
N ASP A 314 6.43 9.67 22.04
CA ASP A 314 7.38 10.64 22.55
C ASP A 314 8.59 10.64 21.60
N SER A 315 8.90 11.80 21.03
CA SER A 315 10.04 11.95 20.12
C SER A 315 11.39 11.57 20.75
N ALA A 316 11.48 11.63 22.08
CA ALA A 316 12.67 11.23 22.83
C ALA A 316 12.76 9.71 23.01
N GLN A 317 11.62 9.00 23.05
CA GLN A 317 11.53 7.55 23.24
C GLN A 317 10.50 6.95 22.28
N PRO A 318 10.89 6.68 21.03
CA PRO A 318 9.97 6.12 20.03
C PRO A 318 9.47 4.74 20.49
N LEU A 319 8.17 4.52 20.36
CA LEU A 319 7.51 3.27 20.76
C LEU A 319 7.79 2.12 19.78
N GLY A 320 8.08 2.43 18.52
CA GLY A 320 8.37 1.47 17.47
C GLY A 320 9.72 1.72 16.80
N VAL A 321 9.91 1.09 15.63
CA VAL A 321 11.12 1.30 14.81
C VAL A 321 11.09 2.64 14.10
N TYR A 322 9.90 3.21 13.87
CA TYR A 322 9.71 4.50 13.24
C TYR A 322 9.60 5.63 14.29
N ARG A 323 10.20 6.76 13.99
CA ARG A 323 10.09 7.98 14.79
C ARG A 323 9.02 8.86 14.18
N VAL A 324 7.84 8.81 14.77
CA VAL A 324 6.61 9.41 14.28
C VAL A 324 5.82 10.03 15.42
N ASP A 325 4.86 10.89 15.12
CA ASP A 325 4.00 11.51 16.13
C ASP A 325 2.96 10.56 16.70
N LEU A 326 2.35 9.72 15.86
CA LEU A 326 1.30 8.80 16.25
C LEU A 326 1.56 7.39 15.73
N SER A 327 1.19 6.38 16.52
CA SER A 327 1.09 4.99 16.06
C SER A 327 -0.38 4.54 16.12
N VAL A 328 -0.86 3.96 15.03
CA VAL A 328 -2.19 3.34 14.93
C VAL A 328 -2.06 1.86 15.21
N ILE A 329 -2.83 1.37 16.16
CA ILE A 329 -2.93 -0.06 16.51
C ILE A 329 -4.22 -0.60 15.92
N HIS A 330 -4.10 -1.56 15.04
CA HIS A 330 -5.23 -2.21 14.39
C HIS A 330 -5.76 -3.39 15.22
N PRO A 331 -7.08 -3.67 15.17
CA PRO A 331 -7.64 -4.90 15.77
C PRO A 331 -7.10 -6.16 15.07
N THR A 332 -7.18 -7.28 15.72
CA THR A 332 -7.00 -8.58 15.04
C THR A 332 -8.10 -8.74 13.99
N GLN A 333 -7.73 -9.17 12.77
CA GLN A 333 -8.71 -9.40 11.71
C GLN A 333 -9.45 -10.72 11.90
N SER A 334 -10.71 -10.75 11.52
CA SER A 334 -11.51 -11.96 11.36
C SER A 334 -11.83 -12.21 9.89
N TRP A 335 -12.17 -13.45 9.56
CA TRP A 335 -12.45 -13.86 8.19
C TRP A 335 -13.91 -14.32 8.08
N VAL A 336 -14.63 -13.77 7.10
CA VAL A 336 -16.00 -14.13 6.77
C VAL A 336 -16.06 -14.48 5.29
N ASP A 337 -16.47 -15.71 4.97
CA ASP A 337 -16.54 -16.22 3.58
C ASP A 337 -15.23 -16.03 2.78
N GLY A 338 -14.09 -16.23 3.45
CA GLY A 338 -12.76 -16.08 2.85
C GLY A 338 -12.31 -14.62 2.64
N ARG A 339 -13.05 -13.64 3.18
CA ARG A 339 -12.73 -12.21 3.10
C ARG A 339 -12.47 -11.64 4.50
N PRO A 340 -11.45 -10.78 4.70
CA PRO A 340 -11.20 -10.17 5.99
C PRO A 340 -12.27 -9.11 6.31
N ASP A 341 -12.65 -9.02 7.58
CA ASP A 341 -13.73 -8.16 8.08
C ASP A 341 -13.52 -6.66 7.78
N TRP A 342 -12.28 -6.17 7.86
CA TRP A 342 -11.96 -4.78 7.57
C TRP A 342 -12.26 -4.37 6.11
N LEU A 343 -12.37 -5.35 5.18
CA LEU A 343 -12.69 -5.08 3.77
C LEU A 343 -14.14 -4.59 3.59
N ALA A 344 -15.00 -4.78 4.59
CA ALA A 344 -16.32 -4.16 4.61
C ALA A 344 -16.28 -2.62 4.69
N MET A 345 -15.14 -2.03 5.12
CA MET A 345 -14.92 -0.57 5.18
C MET A 345 -16.12 0.16 5.80
N ASP A 346 -16.50 -0.25 7.03
CA ASP A 346 -17.66 0.28 7.77
C ASP A 346 -19.01 0.13 7.04
N GLY A 347 -19.15 -0.93 6.25
CA GLY A 347 -20.39 -1.22 5.51
C GLY A 347 -20.48 -0.54 4.14
N TYR A 348 -19.43 0.17 3.72
CA TYR A 348 -19.32 0.72 2.36
C TYR A 348 -19.28 -0.42 1.32
N ARG A 349 -18.57 -1.50 1.61
CA ARG A 349 -18.54 -2.71 0.77
C ARG A 349 -19.37 -3.81 1.42
N LYS A 350 -20.14 -4.52 0.63
CA LYS A 350 -20.98 -5.65 1.06
C LYS A 350 -20.53 -6.94 0.36
N PRO A 351 -20.65 -8.11 1.03
CA PRO A 351 -20.37 -9.38 0.40
C PRO A 351 -21.39 -9.70 -0.69
N HIS A 352 -20.90 -10.12 -1.85
CA HIS A 352 -21.71 -10.58 -2.97
C HIS A 352 -21.21 -11.92 -3.45
N LEU A 353 -22.06 -12.95 -3.37
CA LEU A 353 -21.72 -14.30 -3.78
C LEU A 353 -21.94 -14.47 -5.28
N VAL A 354 -20.88 -14.82 -6.00
CA VAL A 354 -20.89 -15.12 -7.44
C VAL A 354 -20.80 -16.62 -7.64
N ALA A 355 -21.76 -17.19 -8.37
CA ALA A 355 -21.73 -18.59 -8.76
C ALA A 355 -20.73 -18.80 -9.90
N LEU A 356 -19.97 -19.88 -9.83
CA LEU A 356 -18.94 -20.25 -10.81
C LEU A 356 -19.17 -21.67 -11.34
N GLN A 357 -18.61 -21.94 -12.53
CA GLN A 357 -18.40 -23.28 -13.01
C GLN A 357 -16.92 -23.67 -12.79
N PRO A 358 -16.63 -24.89 -12.30
CA PRO A 358 -15.26 -25.35 -12.19
C PRO A 358 -14.51 -25.28 -13.53
N LEU A 359 -13.27 -24.80 -13.50
CA LEU A 359 -12.43 -24.73 -14.72
C LEU A 359 -11.35 -25.79 -14.80
N GLY A 360 -11.12 -26.54 -13.72
CA GLY A 360 -10.00 -27.47 -13.62
C GLY A 360 -8.63 -26.82 -13.46
N ALA A 361 -8.57 -25.47 -13.42
CA ALA A 361 -7.40 -24.67 -13.16
C ALA A 361 -7.76 -23.46 -12.29
N ARG A 362 -6.79 -22.88 -11.59
CA ARG A 362 -6.98 -21.62 -10.83
C ARG A 362 -7.35 -20.48 -11.78
N SER A 363 -8.02 -19.48 -11.25
CA SER A 363 -8.41 -18.31 -12.01
C SER A 363 -8.67 -17.12 -11.10
N LEU A 364 -8.63 -15.92 -11.67
CA LEU A 364 -8.92 -14.68 -10.96
C LEU A 364 -10.32 -14.19 -11.35
N VAL A 365 -11.21 -14.07 -10.39
CA VAL A 365 -12.55 -13.48 -10.60
C VAL A 365 -12.50 -12.01 -10.26
N GLN A 366 -12.95 -11.16 -11.17
CA GLN A 366 -12.80 -9.70 -11.10
C GLN A 366 -14.15 -9.01 -11.34
N ALA A 367 -14.43 -7.95 -10.58
CA ALA A 367 -15.58 -7.08 -10.76
C ALA A 367 -15.11 -5.68 -11.20
N PHE A 368 -15.41 -5.31 -12.42
CA PHE A 368 -15.09 -3.99 -12.98
C PHE A 368 -16.33 -3.10 -12.95
N VAL A 369 -16.17 -1.84 -12.57
CA VAL A 369 -17.26 -0.85 -12.62
C VAL A 369 -17.77 -0.74 -14.07
N ALA A 370 -19.06 -0.99 -14.30
CA ALA A 370 -19.59 -1.17 -15.65
C ALA A 370 -19.44 0.07 -16.57
N ARG A 371 -19.44 1.26 -15.97
CA ARG A 371 -19.31 2.55 -16.68
C ARG A 371 -17.87 2.98 -16.95
N GLU A 372 -16.89 2.32 -16.31
CA GLU A 372 -15.47 2.65 -16.48
C GLU A 372 -14.93 2.03 -17.78
N PRO A 373 -13.90 2.67 -18.39
CA PRO A 373 -13.32 2.19 -19.63
C PRO A 373 -12.63 0.83 -19.45
N ASP A 374 -12.37 0.16 -20.55
CA ASP A 374 -11.50 -1.00 -20.58
C ASP A 374 -10.10 -0.60 -20.09
N GLY A 375 -9.47 -1.48 -19.30
CA GLY A 375 -8.19 -1.19 -18.64
C GLY A 375 -8.31 -0.48 -17.27
N ALA A 376 -9.52 -0.11 -16.83
CA ALA A 376 -9.73 0.31 -15.45
C ALA A 376 -9.44 -0.87 -14.49
N ILE A 377 -8.95 -0.55 -13.30
CA ILE A 377 -8.68 -1.57 -12.26
C ILE A 377 -10.01 -2.06 -11.67
N ALA A 378 -10.09 -3.38 -11.40
CA ALA A 378 -11.26 -3.97 -10.77
C ALA A 378 -11.60 -3.29 -9.43
N MET A 379 -12.89 -3.23 -9.09
CA MET A 379 -13.36 -2.77 -7.78
C MET A 379 -13.02 -3.77 -6.68
N ASP A 380 -13.12 -5.06 -6.98
CA ASP A 380 -12.65 -6.17 -6.16
C ASP A 380 -12.31 -7.36 -7.03
N GLN A 381 -11.44 -8.22 -6.52
CA GLN A 381 -11.06 -9.45 -7.20
C GLN A 381 -10.61 -10.52 -6.20
N MET A 382 -10.69 -11.79 -6.64
CA MET A 382 -10.31 -12.92 -5.81
C MET A 382 -9.77 -14.06 -6.64
N LEU A 383 -8.60 -14.56 -6.26
CA LEU A 383 -8.04 -15.81 -6.76
C LEU A 383 -8.88 -16.98 -6.26
N VAL A 384 -9.28 -17.88 -7.17
CA VAL A 384 -10.08 -19.06 -6.83
C VAL A 384 -9.41 -20.34 -7.32
N GLY A 385 -9.65 -21.42 -6.59
CA GLY A 385 -9.14 -22.75 -6.93
C GLY A 385 -9.80 -23.36 -8.18
N SER A 386 -9.25 -24.48 -8.62
CA SER A 386 -9.65 -25.20 -9.84
C SER A 386 -11.09 -25.71 -9.83
N ASP A 387 -11.59 -26.07 -8.65
CA ASP A 387 -12.90 -26.67 -8.41
C ASP A 387 -13.90 -25.69 -7.76
N ALA A 388 -13.55 -24.41 -7.70
CA ALA A 388 -14.41 -23.39 -7.11
C ALA A 388 -15.77 -23.28 -7.83
N VAL A 389 -16.85 -23.36 -7.04
CA VAL A 389 -18.24 -23.21 -7.49
C VAL A 389 -18.87 -21.89 -7.07
N THR A 390 -18.21 -21.17 -6.16
CA THR A 390 -18.61 -19.81 -5.72
C THR A 390 -17.38 -18.99 -5.37
N VAL A 391 -17.56 -17.67 -5.36
CA VAL A 391 -16.59 -16.72 -4.80
C VAL A 391 -17.34 -15.55 -4.18
N THR A 392 -16.84 -15.01 -3.07
CA THR A 392 -17.38 -13.79 -2.45
C THR A 392 -16.55 -12.60 -2.87
N LEU A 393 -17.19 -11.62 -3.53
CA LEU A 393 -16.62 -10.31 -3.82
C LEU A 393 -17.20 -9.27 -2.86
N MET A 394 -16.37 -8.33 -2.42
CA MET A 394 -16.74 -7.23 -1.53
C MET A 394 -16.93 -5.96 -2.36
N LEU A 395 -18.19 -5.60 -2.62
CA LEU A 395 -18.52 -4.54 -3.57
C LEU A 395 -19.35 -3.44 -2.92
N PRO A 396 -19.05 -2.16 -3.19
CA PRO A 396 -19.97 -1.05 -2.89
C PRO A 396 -21.18 -1.07 -3.82
N PRO A 397 -22.25 -0.28 -3.53
CA PRO A 397 -23.38 -0.09 -4.45
C PRO A 397 -22.90 0.37 -5.83
N GLY A 398 -23.44 -0.25 -6.89
CA GLY A 398 -23.07 0.06 -8.28
C GLY A 398 -23.32 -1.09 -9.24
N ASP A 399 -23.04 -0.82 -10.52
CA ASP A 399 -23.14 -1.81 -11.60
C ASP A 399 -21.75 -2.32 -11.98
N TYR A 400 -21.64 -3.64 -12.14
CA TYR A 400 -20.35 -4.29 -12.38
C TYR A 400 -20.40 -5.27 -13.54
N ARG A 401 -19.32 -5.30 -14.33
CA ARG A 401 -18.99 -6.39 -15.27
C ARG A 401 -18.15 -7.41 -14.53
N LEU A 402 -18.54 -8.67 -14.54
CA LEU A 402 -17.78 -9.76 -13.96
C LEU A 402 -16.97 -10.48 -15.02
N VAL A 403 -15.70 -10.72 -14.73
CA VAL A 403 -14.76 -11.40 -15.61
C VAL A 403 -14.00 -12.46 -14.82
N ARG A 404 -13.66 -13.57 -15.48
CA ARG A 404 -12.80 -14.61 -14.94
C ARG A 404 -11.55 -14.73 -15.79
N GLN A 405 -10.40 -14.37 -15.28
CA GLN A 405 -9.12 -14.48 -15.98
C GLN A 405 -8.47 -15.83 -15.71
N THR A 406 -8.13 -16.57 -16.75
CA THR A 406 -7.47 -17.88 -16.68
C THR A 406 -5.95 -17.74 -16.45
N GLU A 407 -5.28 -18.85 -16.12
CA GLU A 407 -3.81 -18.90 -16.03
C GLU A 407 -3.11 -18.55 -17.36
N ALA A 408 -3.77 -18.77 -18.49
CA ALA A 408 -3.30 -18.35 -19.81
C ALA A 408 -3.55 -16.86 -20.11
N GLY A 409 -4.25 -16.15 -19.24
CA GLY A 409 -4.60 -14.74 -19.40
C GLY A 409 -5.79 -14.48 -20.31
N GLU A 410 -6.63 -15.48 -20.53
CA GLU A 410 -7.90 -15.31 -21.23
C GLU A 410 -8.96 -14.74 -20.29
N ASN A 411 -9.71 -13.75 -20.74
CA ASN A 411 -10.79 -13.13 -19.99
C ASN A 411 -12.14 -13.74 -20.42
N LEU A 412 -12.73 -14.54 -19.52
CA LEU A 412 -14.03 -15.19 -19.71
C LEU A 412 -15.12 -14.32 -19.05
N PRO A 413 -16.12 -13.83 -19.81
CA PRO A 413 -17.20 -13.04 -19.22
C PRO A 413 -18.10 -13.91 -18.33
N LEU A 414 -18.43 -13.40 -17.12
CA LEU A 414 -19.38 -14.01 -16.19
C LEU A 414 -20.73 -13.27 -16.15
N GLY A 415 -20.87 -12.17 -16.89
CA GLY A 415 -22.07 -11.35 -16.92
C GLY A 415 -21.96 -10.04 -16.17
N THR A 416 -23.10 -9.47 -15.82
CA THR A 416 -23.20 -8.20 -15.09
C THR A 416 -24.04 -8.35 -13.83
N ILE A 417 -23.75 -7.55 -12.82
CA ILE A 417 -24.52 -7.49 -11.56
C ILE A 417 -24.76 -6.03 -11.16
N SER A 418 -25.86 -5.78 -10.44
CA SER A 418 -26.15 -4.51 -9.80
C SER A 418 -26.25 -4.72 -8.29
N ILE A 419 -25.53 -3.90 -7.51
CA ILE A 419 -25.50 -3.90 -6.04
C ILE A 419 -26.25 -2.64 -5.57
N ASN A 420 -27.24 -2.82 -4.70
CA ASN A 420 -28.08 -1.75 -4.15
C ASN A 420 -27.65 -1.36 -2.73
#